data_55e20581ebd31c8c282ffa3c50089bca
#
_entry.id   55e20581ebd31c8c282ffa3c50089bca
#
_cell.length_a   1.000
_cell.length_b   1.000
_cell.length_c   1.000
_cell.angle_alpha   90.00
_cell.angle_beta   90.00
_cell.angle_gamma   90.00
#
_symmetry.space_group_name_H-M   'P 1'
#
loop_
_entity.id
_entity.type
_entity.pdbx_description
1 polymer ?
#
loop_
_entity_poly.entity_id
_entity_poly.type
_entity_poly.pdbx_seq_one_letter_code
_entity_poly.pdbx_strand_id
1 'polypeptide(L)'
;TLPKILKSIGTQAFFACDKLHDITIPASVETIGAAAFSGCKSLTELTIEGQPVIGEYAFARLSGLKTVKLNSKVPPKADVSSFYGIAPGSVKLIVPKGSEKAYMKATGWSRFYAEPKMGNEVSDPTLCLTPMPLVLNVQKSAKALNVHTAWNIVVAHMDGEGTILNNEVEQAREMLSNRIGNIVNSRQRGLQLVLDIDSSLDDDEAYTLAVDAKGVNIKGKTPSGVFWGLMTLDQILRGSGNKECVDAIPQLTIKDTPRTHVRELMVDPARTFIPFNELKAFIPEMARYK
;
A
#
# COMPACT_ATOMS: atom_id res chain seq x y z
N THR A 1 -16.13 -22.23 19.85
CA THR A 1 -15.15 -22.19 20.97
C THR A 1 -14.15 -23.31 20.85
N LEU A 2 -12.86 -23.05 21.11
CA LEU A 2 -11.81 -24.07 21.12
C LEU A 2 -11.80 -24.84 22.47
N PRO A 3 -11.47 -26.14 22.45
CA PRO A 3 -11.36 -26.92 23.70
C PRO A 3 -10.26 -26.35 24.61
N LYS A 4 -10.53 -26.26 25.92
CA LYS A 4 -9.57 -25.74 26.91
C LYS A 4 -8.33 -26.61 27.13
N ILE A 5 -8.32 -27.83 26.59
CA ILE A 5 -7.19 -28.77 26.66
C ILE A 5 -6.36 -28.80 25.37
N LEU A 6 -6.73 -27.97 24.36
CA LEU A 6 -6.07 -27.93 23.06
C LEU A 6 -4.62 -27.48 23.19
N LYS A 7 -3.68 -28.27 22.65
CA LYS A 7 -2.24 -28.02 22.74
C LYS A 7 -1.69 -27.29 21.50
N SER A 8 -2.26 -27.53 20.34
CA SER A 8 -1.77 -26.94 19.11
C SER A 8 -2.89 -26.65 18.11
N ILE A 9 -2.69 -25.62 17.31
CA ILE A 9 -3.52 -25.31 16.14
C ILE A 9 -2.62 -25.52 14.92
N GLY A 10 -3.02 -26.41 14.03
CA GLY A 10 -2.22 -26.80 12.88
C GLY A 10 -2.08 -25.71 11.83
N THR A 11 -1.15 -25.92 10.90
CA THR A 11 -1.01 -25.07 9.71
C THR A 11 -2.32 -24.99 8.93
N GLN A 12 -2.75 -23.76 8.59
CA GLN A 12 -3.98 -23.50 7.82
C GLN A 12 -5.29 -24.05 8.44
N ALA A 13 -5.31 -24.42 9.73
CA ALA A 13 -6.47 -25.07 10.36
C ALA A 13 -7.79 -24.29 10.21
N PHE A 14 -7.74 -22.97 10.15
CA PHE A 14 -8.89 -22.07 9.94
C PHE A 14 -8.64 -21.11 8.78
N PHE A 15 -7.87 -21.55 7.77
CA PHE A 15 -7.57 -20.68 6.61
C PHE A 15 -8.86 -20.27 5.89
N ALA A 16 -9.00 -18.95 5.62
CA ALA A 16 -10.14 -18.35 4.92
C ALA A 16 -11.53 -18.70 5.50
N CYS A 17 -11.62 -18.88 6.82
CA CYS A 17 -12.90 -19.08 7.50
C CYS A 17 -13.69 -17.77 7.60
N ASP A 18 -14.39 -17.39 6.53
CA ASP A 18 -15.09 -16.10 6.42
C ASP A 18 -16.30 -15.96 7.37
N LYS A 19 -16.76 -17.02 8.03
CA LYS A 19 -17.84 -16.97 9.04
C LYS A 19 -17.32 -16.86 10.47
N LEU A 20 -16.00 -16.81 10.68
CA LEU A 20 -15.41 -16.68 12.00
C LEU A 20 -15.38 -15.22 12.42
N HIS A 21 -16.19 -14.81 13.40
CA HIS A 21 -16.31 -13.41 13.85
C HIS A 21 -15.44 -13.08 15.07
N ASP A 22 -15.27 -14.05 15.96
CA ASP A 22 -14.43 -13.95 17.15
C ASP A 22 -13.76 -15.29 17.46
N ILE A 23 -12.60 -15.24 18.08
CA ILE A 23 -11.89 -16.43 18.54
C ILE A 23 -11.13 -16.16 19.82
N THR A 24 -11.23 -17.11 20.76
CA THR A 24 -10.39 -17.15 21.94
C THR A 24 -9.47 -18.37 21.86
N ILE A 25 -8.17 -18.11 21.87
CA ILE A 25 -7.10 -19.11 21.93
C ILE A 25 -6.84 -19.43 23.40
N PRO A 26 -7.15 -20.66 23.87
CA PRO A 26 -6.98 -21.01 25.28
C PRO A 26 -5.53 -20.97 25.74
N ALA A 27 -5.32 -20.79 27.04
CA ALA A 27 -3.98 -20.75 27.64
C ALA A 27 -3.19 -22.08 27.48
N SER A 28 -3.89 -23.19 27.22
CA SER A 28 -3.28 -24.48 26.97
C SER A 28 -2.60 -24.62 25.61
N VAL A 29 -2.87 -23.72 24.67
CA VAL A 29 -2.28 -23.75 23.32
C VAL A 29 -0.83 -23.30 23.38
N GLU A 30 0.07 -24.17 22.93
CA GLU A 30 1.51 -23.98 22.92
C GLU A 30 2.00 -23.50 21.55
N THR A 31 1.31 -23.90 20.47
CA THR A 31 1.71 -23.52 19.09
C THR A 31 0.51 -23.20 18.20
N ILE A 32 0.69 -22.19 17.35
CA ILE A 32 -0.24 -21.84 16.28
C ILE A 32 0.55 -21.92 14.97
N GLY A 33 0.15 -22.82 14.10
CA GLY A 33 0.83 -23.13 12.84
C GLY A 33 0.77 -22.00 11.83
N ALA A 34 1.57 -22.14 10.77
CA ALA A 34 1.63 -21.16 9.69
C ALA A 34 0.26 -20.97 9.02
N ALA A 35 -0.09 -19.72 8.74
CA ALA A 35 -1.35 -19.31 8.10
C ALA A 35 -2.63 -19.87 8.78
N ALA A 36 -2.58 -20.25 10.06
CA ALA A 36 -3.68 -20.94 10.74
C ALA A 36 -5.02 -20.21 10.66
N PHE A 37 -5.04 -18.89 10.75
CA PHE A 37 -6.23 -18.03 10.63
C PHE A 37 -6.12 -17.02 9.48
N SER A 38 -5.19 -17.24 8.56
CA SER A 38 -4.97 -16.29 7.45
C SER A 38 -6.23 -16.16 6.59
N GLY A 39 -6.62 -14.94 6.26
CA GLY A 39 -7.76 -14.65 5.40
C GLY A 39 -9.14 -14.77 6.04
N CYS A 40 -9.25 -14.92 7.37
CA CYS A 40 -10.54 -14.86 8.07
C CYS A 40 -11.06 -13.41 8.10
N LYS A 41 -11.68 -12.96 7.03
CA LYS A 41 -12.02 -11.54 6.81
C LYS A 41 -13.06 -10.99 7.78
N SER A 42 -13.93 -11.85 8.31
CA SER A 42 -14.98 -11.46 9.27
C SER A 42 -14.50 -11.46 10.72
N LEU A 43 -13.26 -11.90 11.01
CA LEU A 43 -12.74 -11.93 12.36
C LEU A 43 -12.50 -10.51 12.86
N THR A 44 -13.26 -10.09 13.87
CA THR A 44 -13.21 -8.75 14.47
C THR A 44 -12.48 -8.72 15.80
N GLU A 45 -12.52 -9.84 16.55
CA GLU A 45 -11.89 -9.97 17.86
C GLU A 45 -11.06 -11.24 17.98
N LEU A 46 -9.81 -11.08 18.40
CA LEU A 46 -8.88 -12.16 18.70
C LEU A 46 -8.45 -12.05 20.16
N THR A 47 -8.71 -13.09 20.96
CA THR A 47 -8.20 -13.20 22.33
C THR A 47 -7.17 -14.33 22.43
N ILE A 48 -6.01 -14.07 23.01
CA ILE A 48 -4.96 -15.07 23.29
C ILE A 48 -4.72 -15.08 24.80
N GLU A 49 -5.08 -16.18 25.44
CA GLU A 49 -4.98 -16.31 26.91
C GLU A 49 -3.59 -16.75 27.38
N GLY A 50 -2.85 -17.50 26.55
CA GLY A 50 -1.55 -18.06 26.85
C GLY A 50 -0.39 -17.38 26.15
N GLN A 51 0.71 -18.12 25.99
CA GLN A 51 1.94 -17.70 25.32
C GLN A 51 2.32 -18.68 24.19
N PRO A 52 1.45 -18.89 23.19
CA PRO A 52 1.78 -19.78 22.09
C PRO A 52 2.93 -19.20 21.24
N VAL A 53 3.70 -20.10 20.62
CA VAL A 53 4.55 -19.73 19.50
C VAL A 53 3.66 -19.56 18.27
N ILE A 54 3.69 -18.37 17.68
CA ILE A 54 2.83 -17.98 16.55
C ILE A 54 3.63 -18.09 15.27
N GLY A 55 3.19 -18.95 14.36
CA GLY A 55 3.83 -19.22 13.09
C GLY A 55 3.69 -18.07 12.08
N GLU A 56 4.41 -18.21 10.98
CA GLU A 56 4.38 -17.26 9.87
C GLU A 56 2.97 -17.10 9.30
N TYR A 57 2.57 -15.88 9.01
CA TYR A 57 1.26 -15.55 8.44
C TYR A 57 0.05 -16.05 9.23
N ALA A 58 0.21 -16.52 10.47
CA ALA A 58 -0.85 -17.16 11.25
C ALA A 58 -2.13 -16.33 11.35
N PHE A 59 -2.00 -15.02 11.44
CA PHE A 59 -3.08 -14.03 11.50
C PHE A 59 -2.99 -13.01 10.35
N ALA A 60 -2.55 -13.44 9.17
CA ALA A 60 -2.40 -12.55 8.04
C ALA A 60 -3.75 -12.23 7.38
N ARG A 61 -3.82 -11.05 6.74
CA ARG A 61 -4.96 -10.61 5.90
C ARG A 61 -6.31 -10.64 6.63
N LEU A 62 -6.33 -10.33 7.92
CA LEU A 62 -7.55 -10.20 8.73
C LEU A 62 -8.12 -8.78 8.56
N SER A 63 -8.75 -8.50 7.44
CA SER A 63 -9.25 -7.16 7.10
C SER A 63 -10.36 -6.64 8.04
N GLY A 64 -11.07 -7.54 8.71
CA GLY A 64 -12.11 -7.20 9.68
C GLY A 64 -11.62 -6.97 11.10
N LEU A 65 -10.34 -7.29 11.42
CA LEU A 65 -9.83 -7.30 12.78
C LEU A 65 -9.80 -5.89 13.37
N LYS A 66 -10.43 -5.73 14.54
CA LYS A 66 -10.52 -4.45 15.28
C LYS A 66 -9.78 -4.51 16.61
N THR A 67 -9.78 -5.67 17.26
CA THR A 67 -9.23 -5.82 18.62
C THR A 67 -8.45 -7.11 18.75
N VAL A 68 -7.25 -7.02 19.32
CA VAL A 68 -6.48 -8.16 19.81
C VAL A 68 -6.31 -8.01 21.31
N LYS A 69 -6.74 -9.00 22.08
CA LYS A 69 -6.64 -9.05 23.53
C LYS A 69 -5.67 -10.13 23.97
N LEU A 70 -4.73 -9.77 24.82
CA LEU A 70 -3.74 -10.70 25.39
C LEU A 70 -3.84 -10.69 26.89
N ASN A 71 -3.84 -11.88 27.51
CA ASN A 71 -3.91 -12.03 28.96
C ASN A 71 -2.52 -12.26 29.60
N SER A 72 -1.48 -12.44 28.77
CA SER A 72 -0.11 -12.60 29.25
C SER A 72 0.63 -11.27 29.42
N LYS A 73 1.40 -11.12 30.48
CA LYS A 73 2.33 -9.99 30.67
C LYS A 73 3.56 -10.08 29.79
N VAL A 74 3.91 -11.27 29.32
CA VAL A 74 5.03 -11.51 28.41
C VAL A 74 4.47 -11.73 27.00
N PRO A 75 4.95 -11.01 25.98
CA PRO A 75 4.47 -11.18 24.62
C PRO A 75 4.70 -12.62 24.12
N PRO A 76 3.69 -13.26 23.52
CA PRO A 76 3.89 -14.50 22.80
C PRO A 76 4.93 -14.34 21.69
N LYS A 77 5.72 -15.38 21.42
CA LYS A 77 6.70 -15.35 20.35
C LYS A 77 5.98 -15.31 19.00
N ALA A 78 6.18 -14.24 18.23
CA ALA A 78 5.59 -14.04 16.91
C ALA A 78 6.65 -13.56 15.92
N ASP A 79 6.50 -13.91 14.65
CA ASP A 79 7.30 -13.38 13.56
C ASP A 79 6.70 -12.05 13.04
N VAL A 80 7.49 -11.27 12.30
CA VAL A 80 7.02 -10.02 11.65
C VAL A 80 5.90 -10.29 10.64
N SER A 81 5.90 -11.47 10.02
CA SER A 81 4.88 -11.90 9.06
C SER A 81 3.60 -12.42 9.69
N SER A 82 3.61 -12.76 11.00
CA SER A 82 2.46 -13.37 11.67
C SER A 82 1.17 -12.57 11.51
N PHE A 83 1.27 -11.23 11.42
CA PHE A 83 0.16 -10.29 11.23
C PHE A 83 0.25 -9.55 9.88
N TYR A 84 0.77 -10.19 8.84
CA TYR A 84 0.91 -9.59 7.52
C TYR A 84 -0.44 -9.10 6.97
N GLY A 85 -0.45 -7.93 6.34
CA GLY A 85 -1.66 -7.33 5.76
C GLY A 85 -2.59 -6.65 6.77
N ILE A 86 -2.19 -6.55 8.06
CA ILE A 86 -2.85 -5.70 9.05
C ILE A 86 -2.06 -4.38 9.12
N ALA A 87 -2.73 -3.26 8.89
CA ALA A 87 -2.06 -1.96 8.92
C ALA A 87 -1.56 -1.64 10.35
N PRO A 88 -0.34 -1.10 10.51
CA PRO A 88 0.18 -0.69 11.81
C PRO A 88 -0.77 0.30 12.50
N GLY A 89 -1.05 0.09 13.79
CA GLY A 89 -1.92 0.96 14.59
C GLY A 89 -3.41 0.92 14.26
N SER A 90 -3.84 0.16 13.23
CA SER A 90 -5.27 0.06 12.87
C SER A 90 -6.10 -0.82 13.79
N VAL A 91 -5.45 -1.68 14.56
CA VAL A 91 -6.07 -2.65 15.46
C VAL A 91 -5.72 -2.30 16.90
N LYS A 92 -6.73 -2.23 17.76
CA LYS A 92 -6.54 -1.98 19.19
C LYS A 92 -5.92 -3.20 19.85
N LEU A 93 -4.70 -3.05 20.41
CA LEU A 93 -4.07 -4.07 21.23
C LEU A 93 -4.39 -3.82 22.70
N ILE A 94 -4.93 -4.81 23.39
CA ILE A 94 -5.25 -4.79 24.81
C ILE A 94 -4.34 -5.80 25.51
N VAL A 95 -3.48 -5.31 26.39
CA VAL A 95 -2.52 -6.11 27.16
C VAL A 95 -2.67 -5.85 28.68
N PRO A 96 -2.18 -6.71 29.55
CA PRO A 96 -2.21 -6.49 30.99
C PRO A 96 -1.46 -5.18 31.37
N LYS A 97 -2.02 -4.45 32.33
CA LYS A 97 -1.45 -3.19 32.81
C LYS A 97 0.02 -3.35 33.19
N GLY A 98 0.87 -2.46 32.64
CA GLY A 98 2.32 -2.45 32.88
C GLY A 98 3.14 -3.34 31.96
N SER A 99 2.51 -4.06 31.03
CA SER A 99 3.22 -4.89 30.02
C SER A 99 3.39 -4.18 28.66
N GLU A 100 2.83 -3.01 28.48
CA GLU A 100 2.81 -2.25 27.22
C GLU A 100 4.20 -2.08 26.61
N LYS A 101 5.20 -1.71 27.47
CA LYS A 101 6.60 -1.53 27.04
C LYS A 101 7.24 -2.83 26.50
N ALA A 102 6.84 -3.99 27.04
CA ALA A 102 7.33 -5.29 26.55
C ALA A 102 6.77 -5.59 25.16
N TYR A 103 5.49 -5.35 24.94
CA TYR A 103 4.84 -5.55 23.64
C TYR A 103 5.31 -4.56 22.59
N MET A 104 5.58 -3.31 22.95
CA MET A 104 6.16 -2.29 22.05
C MET A 104 7.51 -2.71 21.46
N LYS A 105 8.29 -3.50 22.21
CA LYS A 105 9.63 -3.96 21.79
C LYS A 105 9.62 -5.35 21.15
N ALA A 106 8.54 -6.11 21.29
CA ALA A 106 8.47 -7.48 20.85
C ALA A 106 8.21 -7.58 19.33
N THR A 107 8.98 -8.44 18.66
CA THR A 107 8.81 -8.76 17.24
C THR A 107 7.38 -9.21 16.95
N GLY A 108 6.81 -8.73 15.84
CA GLY A 108 5.42 -9.00 15.46
C GLY A 108 4.39 -8.13 16.20
N TRP A 109 4.64 -7.74 17.45
CA TRP A 109 3.70 -6.99 18.30
C TRP A 109 3.90 -5.47 18.26
N SER A 110 5.14 -5.01 18.06
CA SER A 110 5.49 -3.58 17.99
C SER A 110 4.66 -2.82 16.96
N ARG A 111 4.20 -3.48 15.91
CA ARG A 111 3.36 -2.89 14.86
C ARG A 111 2.01 -2.36 15.37
N PHE A 112 1.46 -2.93 16.45
CA PHE A 112 0.20 -2.47 17.03
C PHE A 112 0.34 -1.17 17.84
N TYR A 113 1.58 -0.85 18.28
CA TYR A 113 1.93 0.40 18.95
C TYR A 113 2.65 1.39 18.03
N ALA A 114 3.03 0.93 16.83
CA ALA A 114 3.46 1.89 15.84
C ALA A 114 2.31 2.90 15.78
N GLU A 115 2.59 4.15 16.13
CA GLU A 115 1.69 5.22 15.74
C GLU A 115 1.42 4.94 14.27
N PRO A 116 0.13 4.92 13.83
CA PRO A 116 -0.14 4.90 12.43
C PRO A 116 0.75 6.01 11.91
N LYS A 117 1.83 5.66 11.16
CA LYS A 117 2.72 6.66 10.59
C LYS A 117 1.74 7.58 9.92
N MET A 118 1.59 8.81 10.46
CA MET A 118 0.62 9.78 9.97
C MET A 118 0.90 9.96 8.49
N GLY A 119 0.22 9.19 7.69
CA GLY A 119 0.41 8.93 6.29
C GLY A 119 -0.57 7.89 5.77
N ASN A 120 -1.29 7.16 6.64
CA ASN A 120 -2.18 6.09 6.21
C ASN A 120 -3.59 6.15 6.79
N GLU A 121 -4.07 7.31 7.24
CA GLU A 121 -5.49 7.57 7.16
C GLU A 121 -5.83 8.00 5.73
N VAL A 122 -5.73 7.08 4.79
CA VAL A 122 -6.54 7.15 3.59
C VAL A 122 -7.96 6.77 4.03
N SER A 123 -8.58 7.66 4.75
CA SER A 123 -10.02 7.65 4.94
C SER A 123 -10.74 8.22 3.71
N ASP A 124 -10.01 8.40 2.62
CA ASP A 124 -10.61 8.71 1.32
C ASP A 124 -10.70 7.41 0.51
N PRO A 125 -11.88 6.78 0.44
CA PRO A 125 -12.08 5.54 -0.32
C PRO A 125 -11.86 5.73 -1.82
N THR A 126 -11.59 6.95 -2.29
CA THR A 126 -11.30 7.26 -3.69
C THR A 126 -9.84 7.05 -4.07
N LEU A 127 -8.92 6.99 -3.08
CA LEU A 127 -7.49 6.78 -3.31
C LEU A 127 -7.11 5.31 -3.11
N CYS A 128 -7.18 4.51 -4.16
CA CYS A 128 -6.76 3.10 -4.17
C CYS A 128 -5.33 2.95 -4.69
N LEU A 129 -4.33 3.21 -3.84
CA LEU A 129 -2.92 3.06 -4.20
C LEU A 129 -2.39 1.67 -3.84
N THR A 130 -1.80 0.99 -4.81
CA THR A 130 -1.20 -0.35 -4.64
C THR A 130 0.10 -0.45 -5.42
N PRO A 131 1.23 -0.68 -4.77
CA PRO A 131 1.43 -0.73 -3.31
C PRO A 131 1.21 0.63 -2.65
N MET A 132 0.87 0.62 -1.36
CA MET A 132 0.72 1.85 -0.59
C MET A 132 2.08 2.55 -0.45
N PRO A 133 2.18 3.86 -0.75
CA PRO A 133 3.41 4.62 -0.62
C PRO A 133 3.89 4.70 0.84
N LEU A 134 5.18 4.97 1.04
CA LEU A 134 5.78 5.08 2.38
C LEU A 134 5.20 6.24 3.19
N VAL A 135 4.95 7.36 2.54
CA VAL A 135 4.34 8.55 3.15
C VAL A 135 3.24 9.06 2.23
N LEU A 136 2.05 9.26 2.77
CA LEU A 136 0.92 9.87 2.09
C LEU A 136 0.23 10.85 3.06
N ASN A 137 0.20 12.13 2.70
CA ASN A 137 -0.50 13.16 3.45
C ASN A 137 -1.59 13.79 2.58
N VAL A 138 -2.86 13.67 2.99
CA VAL A 138 -4.01 14.25 2.29
C VAL A 138 -4.48 15.49 3.03
N GLN A 139 -4.60 16.62 2.32
CA GLN A 139 -5.08 17.88 2.87
C GLN A 139 -6.62 17.92 2.84
N LYS A 140 -7.27 17.41 3.89
CA LYS A 140 -8.74 17.26 3.97
C LYS A 140 -9.51 18.57 3.86
N SER A 141 -8.92 19.70 4.25
CA SER A 141 -9.54 21.03 4.21
C SER A 141 -9.34 21.79 2.90
N ALA A 142 -8.46 21.31 2.04
CA ALA A 142 -8.17 21.96 0.77
C ALA A 142 -9.18 21.56 -0.32
N LYS A 143 -9.48 22.50 -1.22
CA LYS A 143 -10.37 22.22 -2.36
C LYS A 143 -9.70 21.19 -3.27
N ALA A 144 -10.41 20.11 -3.61
CA ALA A 144 -9.94 19.11 -4.55
C ALA A 144 -9.70 19.72 -5.94
N LEU A 145 -8.70 19.17 -6.65
CA LEU A 145 -8.31 19.60 -7.99
C LEU A 145 -9.23 18.92 -9.01
N ASN A 146 -10.00 19.70 -9.79
CA ASN A 146 -10.82 19.17 -10.88
C ASN A 146 -9.91 18.74 -12.04
N VAL A 147 -9.96 17.47 -12.41
CA VAL A 147 -9.05 16.89 -13.41
C VAL A 147 -9.50 17.11 -14.86
N HIS A 148 -10.77 17.42 -15.09
CA HIS A 148 -11.32 17.66 -16.45
C HIS A 148 -10.94 19.02 -17.04
N THR A 149 -10.03 19.74 -16.40
CA THR A 149 -9.42 20.95 -16.93
C THR A 149 -8.31 20.59 -17.91
N ALA A 150 -7.94 21.52 -18.79
CA ALA A 150 -6.80 21.34 -19.69
C ALA A 150 -5.49 21.16 -18.92
N TRP A 151 -4.62 20.27 -19.37
CA TRP A 151 -3.34 19.96 -18.74
C TRP A 151 -2.15 20.35 -19.62
N ASN A 152 -1.09 20.86 -18.97
CA ASN A 152 0.21 21.13 -19.59
C ASN A 152 1.27 20.26 -18.92
N ILE A 153 2.13 19.64 -19.70
CA ILE A 153 3.30 18.93 -19.19
C ILE A 153 4.50 19.87 -19.24
N VAL A 154 5.17 20.03 -18.11
CA VAL A 154 6.32 20.91 -17.94
C VAL A 154 7.48 20.12 -17.36
N VAL A 155 8.67 20.19 -17.99
CA VAL A 155 9.91 19.69 -17.43
C VAL A 155 10.64 20.84 -16.76
N ALA A 156 10.89 20.74 -15.45
CA ALA A 156 11.45 21.83 -14.66
C ALA A 156 12.98 21.93 -14.81
N HIS A 157 13.70 20.81 -14.87
CA HIS A 157 15.13 20.76 -15.17
C HIS A 157 15.34 20.27 -16.59
N MET A 158 15.87 21.15 -17.44
CA MET A 158 16.50 20.77 -18.70
C MET A 158 18.00 20.90 -18.50
N ASP A 159 18.70 19.78 -18.34
CA ASP A 159 20.14 19.78 -18.55
C ASP A 159 20.39 20.20 -20.00
N GLY A 160 21.51 20.87 -20.29
CA GLY A 160 21.78 21.52 -21.57
C GLY A 160 21.61 20.67 -22.83
N GLU A 161 21.30 19.37 -22.71
CA GLU A 161 21.00 18.46 -23.80
C GLU A 161 19.49 18.08 -23.92
N GLY A 162 18.64 18.56 -23.02
CA GLY A 162 17.17 18.55 -23.17
C GLY A 162 16.46 17.19 -23.20
N THR A 163 17.12 16.08 -22.83
CA THR A 163 16.66 14.74 -23.21
C THR A 163 16.39 13.75 -22.05
N ILE A 164 16.70 14.11 -20.81
CA ILE A 164 16.68 13.13 -19.68
C ILE A 164 15.28 12.55 -19.41
N LEU A 165 14.19 13.32 -19.60
CA LEU A 165 12.81 12.89 -19.30
C LEU A 165 11.93 12.73 -20.54
N ASN A 166 12.49 12.48 -21.73
CA ASN A 166 11.68 12.38 -22.95
C ASN A 166 10.67 11.21 -22.89
N ASN A 167 11.09 10.06 -22.39
CA ASN A 167 10.22 8.89 -22.27
C ASN A 167 9.10 9.12 -21.25
N GLU A 168 9.43 9.76 -20.12
CA GLU A 168 8.48 10.08 -19.05
C GLU A 168 7.46 11.14 -19.51
N VAL A 169 7.89 12.10 -20.33
CA VAL A 169 6.99 13.08 -20.95
C VAL A 169 6.01 12.42 -21.92
N GLU A 170 6.47 11.52 -22.77
CA GLU A 170 5.57 10.78 -23.68
C GLU A 170 4.62 9.86 -22.91
N GLN A 171 5.09 9.20 -21.88
CA GLN A 171 4.26 8.39 -21.00
C GLN A 171 3.21 9.24 -20.27
N ALA A 172 3.60 10.40 -19.75
CA ALA A 172 2.69 11.36 -19.13
C ALA A 172 1.62 11.83 -20.12
N ARG A 173 2.03 12.11 -21.37
CA ARG A 173 1.13 12.53 -22.45
C ARG A 173 0.11 11.44 -22.78
N GLU A 174 0.58 10.20 -22.96
CA GLU A 174 -0.27 9.07 -23.26
C GLU A 174 -1.25 8.80 -22.10
N MET A 175 -0.77 8.77 -20.86
CA MET A 175 -1.59 8.58 -19.66
C MET A 175 -2.68 9.65 -19.56
N LEU A 176 -2.34 10.93 -19.63
CA LEU A 176 -3.32 12.03 -19.54
C LEU A 176 -4.30 12.01 -20.69
N SER A 177 -3.85 11.71 -21.93
CA SER A 177 -4.71 11.59 -23.11
C SER A 177 -5.74 10.48 -22.94
N ASN A 178 -5.30 9.32 -22.47
CA ASN A 178 -6.16 8.16 -22.26
C ASN A 178 -7.14 8.35 -21.09
N ARG A 179 -6.79 9.15 -20.06
CA ARG A 179 -7.63 9.37 -18.88
C ARG A 179 -8.55 10.57 -19.00
N ILE A 180 -8.03 11.68 -19.53
CA ILE A 180 -8.66 13.00 -19.42
C ILE A 180 -9.01 13.58 -20.79
N GLY A 181 -8.25 13.22 -21.80
CA GLY A 181 -8.49 13.65 -23.20
C GLY A 181 -8.12 15.09 -23.54
N ASN A 182 -7.80 15.92 -22.58
CA ASN A 182 -7.56 17.36 -22.76
C ASN A 182 -6.12 17.77 -22.44
N ILE A 183 -5.20 17.50 -23.36
CA ILE A 183 -3.82 17.99 -23.24
C ILE A 183 -3.66 19.21 -24.14
N VAL A 184 -3.17 20.31 -23.56
CA VAL A 184 -2.84 21.55 -24.32
C VAL A 184 -1.36 21.86 -24.21
N ASN A 185 -0.76 22.27 -25.32
CA ASN A 185 0.63 22.70 -25.39
C ASN A 185 0.82 24.20 -25.07
N SER A 186 -0.02 24.75 -24.20
CA SER A 186 -0.01 26.18 -23.87
C SER A 186 0.52 26.43 -22.46
N ARG A 187 1.64 27.14 -22.35
CA ARG A 187 2.29 27.46 -21.06
C ARG A 187 1.46 28.35 -20.12
N GLN A 188 0.29 28.83 -20.52
CA GLN A 188 -0.42 29.88 -19.78
C GLN A 188 -1.81 29.54 -19.26
N ARG A 189 -2.43 28.42 -19.68
CA ARG A 189 -3.79 28.05 -19.21
C ARG A 189 -3.88 26.56 -18.96
N GLY A 190 -4.39 26.19 -17.78
CA GLY A 190 -4.63 24.82 -17.39
C GLY A 190 -3.80 24.38 -16.20
N LEU A 191 -4.05 23.14 -15.76
CA LEU A 191 -3.28 22.49 -14.72
C LEU A 191 -1.89 22.12 -15.25
N GLN A 192 -0.92 22.10 -14.38
CA GLN A 192 0.45 21.72 -14.73
C GLN A 192 0.78 20.35 -14.19
N LEU A 193 1.29 19.46 -15.03
CA LEU A 193 2.04 18.28 -14.60
C LEU A 193 3.52 18.63 -14.77
N VAL A 194 4.17 18.89 -13.64
CA VAL A 194 5.59 19.24 -13.60
C VAL A 194 6.39 17.97 -13.32
N LEU A 195 7.34 17.64 -14.20
CA LEU A 195 8.29 16.54 -14.04
C LEU A 195 9.67 17.14 -13.77
N ASP A 196 10.36 16.62 -12.74
CA ASP A 196 11.62 17.18 -12.28
C ASP A 196 12.55 16.07 -11.75
N ILE A 197 13.85 16.36 -11.73
CA ILE A 197 14.87 15.52 -11.12
C ILE A 197 15.32 16.15 -9.81
N ASP A 198 15.32 15.36 -8.73
CA ASP A 198 15.80 15.74 -7.41
C ASP A 198 16.85 14.74 -6.94
N SER A 199 18.11 15.04 -7.22
CA SER A 199 19.25 14.16 -6.86
C SER A 199 19.47 13.99 -5.37
N SER A 200 18.77 14.76 -4.52
CA SER A 200 18.85 14.66 -3.06
C SER A 200 18.04 13.47 -2.48
N LEU A 201 17.23 12.81 -3.28
CA LEU A 201 16.48 11.63 -2.85
C LEU A 201 17.43 10.43 -2.62
N ASP A 202 17.05 9.56 -1.68
CA ASP A 202 17.95 8.53 -1.16
C ASP A 202 18.18 7.35 -2.13
N ASP A 203 17.22 7.03 -2.99
CA ASP A 203 17.22 5.85 -3.86
C ASP A 203 16.93 6.24 -5.31
N ASP A 204 17.51 5.53 -6.29
CA ASP A 204 17.39 5.86 -7.72
C ASP A 204 15.94 5.76 -8.24
N GLU A 205 15.10 4.95 -7.61
CA GLU A 205 13.68 4.83 -7.91
C GLU A 205 12.80 5.65 -6.95
N ALA A 206 13.39 6.40 -6.01
CA ALA A 206 12.63 7.26 -5.09
C ALA A 206 11.98 8.43 -5.83
N TYR A 207 10.78 8.79 -5.36
CA TYR A 207 10.06 9.95 -5.89
C TYR A 207 9.25 10.66 -4.81
N THR A 208 8.92 11.92 -5.10
CA THR A 208 7.89 12.69 -4.42
C THR A 208 6.82 13.10 -5.42
N LEU A 209 5.56 13.10 -4.99
CA LEU A 209 4.42 13.58 -5.77
C LEU A 209 3.61 14.54 -4.91
N ALA A 210 3.37 15.73 -5.42
CA ALA A 210 2.54 16.73 -4.75
C ALA A 210 1.40 17.17 -5.66
N VAL A 211 0.19 17.20 -5.13
CA VAL A 211 -1.01 17.75 -5.77
C VAL A 211 -1.41 19.02 -5.05
N ASP A 212 -1.48 20.11 -5.76
CA ASP A 212 -1.92 21.40 -5.25
C ASP A 212 -2.97 22.06 -6.18
N ALA A 213 -3.33 23.32 -5.91
CA ALA A 213 -4.31 24.03 -6.71
C ALA A 213 -3.86 24.34 -8.16
N LYS A 214 -2.56 24.21 -8.45
CA LYS A 214 -1.98 24.49 -9.78
C LYS A 214 -1.82 23.23 -10.63
N GLY A 215 -1.84 22.06 -9.99
CA GLY A 215 -1.67 20.78 -10.68
C GLY A 215 -0.90 19.75 -9.87
N VAL A 216 -0.03 19.01 -10.55
CA VAL A 216 0.76 17.92 -9.96
C VAL A 216 2.24 18.17 -10.23
N ASN A 217 3.05 17.98 -9.20
CA ASN A 217 4.51 18.02 -9.29
C ASN A 217 5.07 16.66 -8.91
N ILE A 218 5.85 16.05 -9.80
CA ILE A 218 6.53 14.79 -9.60
C ILE A 218 8.03 15.03 -9.69
N LYS A 219 8.77 14.63 -8.65
CA LYS A 219 10.23 14.68 -8.62
C LYS A 219 10.74 13.28 -8.35
N GLY A 220 11.61 12.79 -9.21
CA GLY A 220 12.33 11.52 -9.01
C GLY A 220 13.81 11.78 -8.86
N LYS A 221 14.56 10.89 -8.19
CA LYS A 221 16.03 10.98 -8.19
C LYS A 221 16.60 10.75 -9.58
N THR A 222 16.00 9.83 -10.31
CA THR A 222 16.32 9.48 -11.70
C THR A 222 15.04 9.47 -12.54
N PRO A 223 15.12 9.31 -13.87
CA PRO A 223 13.95 9.07 -14.71
C PRO A 223 13.06 7.91 -14.22
N SER A 224 13.65 6.83 -13.70
CA SER A 224 12.89 5.71 -13.12
C SER A 224 12.02 6.16 -11.93
N GLY A 225 12.54 7.04 -11.05
CA GLY A 225 11.76 7.61 -9.96
C GLY A 225 10.59 8.45 -10.48
N VAL A 226 10.80 9.27 -11.51
CA VAL A 226 9.72 10.04 -12.16
C VAL A 226 8.67 9.11 -12.77
N PHE A 227 9.10 8.03 -13.44
CA PHE A 227 8.21 7.00 -13.99
C PHE A 227 7.31 6.37 -12.91
N TRP A 228 7.87 5.99 -11.75
CA TRP A 228 7.07 5.45 -10.64
C TRP A 228 6.10 6.48 -10.05
N GLY A 229 6.49 7.74 -10.02
CA GLY A 229 5.59 8.84 -9.68
C GLY A 229 4.42 8.97 -10.66
N LEU A 230 4.65 8.82 -11.97
CA LEU A 230 3.60 8.80 -12.99
C LEU A 230 2.65 7.60 -12.83
N MET A 231 3.18 6.40 -12.51
CA MET A 231 2.34 5.22 -12.23
C MET A 231 1.44 5.44 -11.02
N THR A 232 1.95 6.14 -9.99
CA THR A 232 1.14 6.54 -8.84
C THR A 232 0.05 7.54 -9.22
N LEU A 233 0.37 8.53 -10.06
CA LEU A 233 -0.63 9.47 -10.58
C LEU A 233 -1.72 8.75 -11.40
N ASP A 234 -1.34 7.78 -12.24
CA ASP A 234 -2.32 6.96 -12.99
C ASP A 234 -3.30 6.24 -12.05
N GLN A 235 -2.80 5.67 -10.95
CA GLN A 235 -3.65 5.05 -9.93
C GLN A 235 -4.59 6.06 -9.27
N ILE A 236 -4.10 7.26 -8.93
CA ILE A 236 -4.91 8.33 -8.33
C ILE A 236 -6.02 8.76 -9.28
N LEU A 237 -5.70 8.93 -10.57
CA LEU A 237 -6.67 9.34 -11.59
C LEU A 237 -7.73 8.26 -11.86
N ARG A 238 -7.40 6.99 -11.72
CA ARG A 238 -8.37 5.89 -11.80
C ARG A 238 -9.33 5.84 -10.61
N GLY A 239 -8.87 6.15 -9.43
CA GLY A 239 -9.64 6.03 -8.19
C GLY A 239 -10.08 4.60 -7.87
N SER A 240 -11.06 4.47 -6.97
CA SER A 240 -11.68 3.19 -6.60
C SER A 240 -12.87 2.88 -7.51
N GLY A 241 -12.75 1.89 -8.37
CA GLY A 241 -13.87 1.39 -9.16
C GLY A 241 -13.59 1.32 -10.67
N ASN A 242 -14.63 0.99 -11.44
CA ASN A 242 -14.55 0.84 -12.90
C ASN A 242 -14.68 2.18 -13.66
N LYS A 243 -14.35 3.30 -13.06
CA LYS A 243 -14.36 4.60 -13.73
C LYS A 243 -13.11 4.76 -14.59
N GLU A 244 -13.26 5.32 -15.76
CA GLU A 244 -12.13 5.65 -16.63
C GLU A 244 -11.23 6.71 -16.01
N CYS A 245 -11.82 7.69 -15.30
CA CYS A 245 -11.14 8.73 -14.54
C CYS A 245 -12.01 9.23 -13.39
N VAL A 246 -11.39 9.75 -12.33
CA VAL A 246 -12.07 10.49 -11.26
C VAL A 246 -12.37 11.93 -11.72
N ASP A 247 -13.39 12.57 -11.15
CA ASP A 247 -13.73 13.96 -11.47
C ASP A 247 -12.79 14.97 -10.81
N ALA A 248 -12.28 14.62 -9.63
CA ALA A 248 -11.37 15.46 -8.86
C ALA A 248 -10.43 14.61 -7.99
N ILE A 249 -9.25 15.15 -7.75
CA ILE A 249 -8.24 14.55 -6.85
C ILE A 249 -7.99 15.47 -5.66
N PRO A 250 -7.85 14.93 -4.44
CA PRO A 250 -7.54 15.75 -3.27
C PRO A 250 -6.15 16.34 -3.36
N GLN A 251 -5.92 17.49 -2.71
CA GLN A 251 -4.56 17.97 -2.52
C GLN A 251 -3.83 17.03 -1.57
N LEU A 252 -2.64 16.58 -1.97
CA LEU A 252 -1.88 15.58 -1.21
C LEU A 252 -0.39 15.68 -1.50
N THR A 253 0.40 15.06 -0.64
CA THR A 253 1.82 14.81 -0.89
C THR A 253 2.15 13.35 -0.64
N ILE A 254 2.97 12.78 -1.52
CA ILE A 254 3.48 11.41 -1.44
C ILE A 254 5.00 11.48 -1.45
N LYS A 255 5.64 10.67 -0.59
CA LYS A 255 7.05 10.31 -0.72
C LYS A 255 7.12 8.79 -0.70
N ASP A 256 7.77 8.23 -1.70
CA ASP A 256 7.88 6.78 -1.85
C ASP A 256 9.24 6.37 -2.39
N THR A 257 9.62 5.15 -2.06
CA THR A 257 10.82 4.48 -2.57
C THR A 257 10.56 2.99 -2.55
N PRO A 258 11.12 2.21 -3.47
CA PRO A 258 10.87 0.79 -3.51
C PRO A 258 11.38 0.10 -2.24
N ARG A 259 10.61 -0.90 -1.77
CA ARG A 259 11.02 -1.74 -0.63
C ARG A 259 11.93 -2.89 -1.08
N THR A 260 11.89 -3.21 -2.36
CA THR A 260 12.69 -4.25 -3.01
C THR A 260 13.04 -3.80 -4.42
N HIS A 261 14.29 -4.00 -4.84
CA HIS A 261 14.75 -3.64 -6.18
C HIS A 261 14.36 -4.68 -7.25
N VAL A 262 14.06 -5.90 -6.82
CA VAL A 262 13.60 -6.98 -7.72
C VAL A 262 12.11 -7.19 -7.51
N ARG A 263 11.33 -6.99 -8.58
CA ARG A 263 9.89 -7.16 -8.63
C ARG A 263 9.54 -7.86 -9.93
N GLU A 264 9.09 -9.10 -9.82
CA GLU A 264 8.94 -10.00 -10.95
C GLU A 264 7.55 -10.65 -10.96
N LEU A 265 7.04 -10.91 -12.14
CA LEU A 265 5.90 -11.79 -12.39
C LEU A 265 6.38 -12.97 -13.23
N MET A 266 6.22 -14.17 -12.70
CA MET A 266 6.48 -15.39 -13.46
C MET A 266 5.25 -15.75 -14.29
N VAL A 267 5.43 -15.87 -15.59
CA VAL A 267 4.40 -16.38 -16.52
C VAL A 267 4.96 -17.63 -17.18
N ASP A 268 4.22 -18.74 -17.09
CA ASP A 268 4.61 -20.02 -17.71
C ASP A 268 3.76 -20.30 -18.98
N PRO A 269 4.21 -19.83 -20.15
CA PRO A 269 3.49 -20.07 -21.41
C PRO A 269 3.62 -21.51 -21.91
N ALA A 270 4.50 -22.33 -21.29
CA ALA A 270 4.69 -23.72 -21.70
C ALA A 270 3.53 -24.63 -21.25
N ARG A 271 2.87 -24.29 -20.12
CA ARG A 271 1.70 -25.04 -19.62
C ARG A 271 0.40 -24.59 -20.24
N THR A 272 0.29 -23.31 -20.57
CA THR A 272 -0.90 -22.73 -21.21
C THR A 272 -0.42 -21.69 -22.21
N PHE A 273 -0.74 -21.90 -23.48
CA PHE A 273 -0.38 -20.94 -24.51
C PHE A 273 -1.05 -19.59 -24.23
N ILE A 274 -0.23 -18.56 -24.13
CA ILE A 274 -0.67 -17.18 -23.97
C ILE A 274 -0.26 -16.42 -25.25
N PRO A 275 -1.19 -15.86 -26.03
CA PRO A 275 -0.88 -15.08 -27.20
C PRO A 275 0.04 -13.89 -26.87
N PHE A 276 0.92 -13.51 -27.77
CA PHE A 276 1.92 -12.47 -27.56
C PHE A 276 1.31 -11.10 -27.22
N ASN A 277 0.16 -10.76 -27.81
CA ASN A 277 -0.59 -9.54 -27.49
C ASN A 277 -1.12 -9.55 -26.04
N GLU A 278 -1.54 -10.70 -25.52
CA GLU A 278 -1.94 -10.83 -24.12
C GLU A 278 -0.74 -10.70 -23.18
N LEU A 279 0.40 -11.33 -23.50
CA LEU A 279 1.64 -11.14 -22.74
C LEU A 279 2.06 -9.67 -22.70
N LYS A 280 1.97 -8.95 -23.81
CA LYS A 280 2.23 -7.51 -23.86
C LYS A 280 1.31 -6.71 -22.95
N ALA A 281 0.06 -7.12 -22.77
CA ALA A 281 -0.90 -6.42 -21.92
C ALA A 281 -0.54 -6.50 -20.42
N PHE A 282 0.27 -7.49 -19.99
CA PHE A 282 0.75 -7.57 -18.62
C PHE A 282 1.78 -6.48 -18.28
N ILE A 283 2.57 -6.01 -19.24
CA ILE A 283 3.65 -5.05 -19.01
C ILE A 283 3.14 -3.74 -18.39
N PRO A 284 2.13 -3.06 -18.94
CA PRO A 284 1.57 -1.86 -18.33
C PRO A 284 0.93 -2.13 -16.95
N GLU A 285 0.31 -3.30 -16.77
CA GLU A 285 -0.26 -3.66 -15.47
C GLU A 285 0.84 -3.91 -14.43
N MET A 286 1.92 -4.61 -14.78
CA MET A 286 3.08 -4.78 -13.89
C MET A 286 3.67 -3.43 -13.49
N ALA A 287 3.90 -2.55 -14.46
CA ALA A 287 4.39 -1.19 -14.20
C ALA A 287 3.48 -0.38 -13.27
N ARG A 288 2.17 -0.53 -13.40
CA ARG A 288 1.18 0.15 -12.56
C ARG A 288 1.26 -0.27 -11.09
N TYR A 289 1.56 -1.54 -10.84
CA TYR A 289 1.67 -2.07 -9.47
C TYR A 289 3.12 -2.04 -8.94
N LYS A 290 4.03 -1.46 -9.69
CA LYS A 290 5.47 -1.23 -9.36
C LYS A 290 6.26 -2.49 -9.16
#